data_a0eec5f30602ad610ce95d039b88c638
#
_entry.id   a0eec5f30602ad610ce95d039b88c638
#
_cell.length_a   1.000
_cell.length_b   1.000
_cell.length_c   1.000
_cell.angle_alpha   90.00
_cell.angle_beta   90.00
_cell.angle_gamma   90.00
#
_symmetry.space_group_name_H-M   'P 1'
#
loop_
_entity.id
_entity.type
_entity.pdbx_description
1 polymer ?
#
loop_
_entity_poly.entity_id
_entity_poly.type
_entity_poly.pdbx_seq_one_letter_code
_entity_poly.pdbx_strand_id
1 'polypeptide(L)'
;VNYIRVMKIKLFILSLFLSSNFLISQTNSKKQFLVNTIAFYNVENLFDTINDPKTRDDDRTPKGRDKWTNIIYQKKLKNIAKVIADIGSDLTGSAPSIIGLCEIENINVLKDLINTNSLKEENYQIIHYDSPDERGVDVAMLFKKNRFQLTSSKTYPLYLKRKNGSIDYTRDHLLVSGYLDKDLIHFIVNHWPSRSGGQMRSEPGRILAGKLNKKIIDSILKSNPKANIISMGDFN
;
A
#
# COMPACT_ATOMS: atom_id res chain seq x y z
N VAL A 1 35.94 -73.04 2.37
CA VAL A 1 36.66 -71.80 2.09
C VAL A 1 35.89 -70.91 1.07
N ASN A 2 35.28 -71.48 0.04
CA ASN A 2 34.58 -70.70 -1.01
C ASN A 2 33.26 -70.03 -0.50
N TYR A 3 32.52 -70.64 0.43
CA TYR A 3 31.23 -70.17 0.90
C TYR A 3 31.33 -68.86 1.74
N ILE A 4 32.34 -68.77 2.58
CA ILE A 4 32.60 -67.59 3.40
C ILE A 4 33.04 -66.37 2.54
N ARG A 5 33.78 -66.65 1.46
CA ARG A 5 34.24 -65.63 0.54
C ARG A 5 33.09 -65.03 -0.29
N VAL A 6 32.15 -65.88 -0.75
CA VAL A 6 30.93 -65.43 -1.45
C VAL A 6 29.97 -64.64 -0.52
N MET A 7 29.86 -65.07 0.73
CA MET A 7 29.02 -64.39 1.74
C MET A 7 29.57 -63.00 2.11
N LYS A 8 30.88 -62.85 2.24
CA LYS A 8 31.55 -61.56 2.46
C LYS A 8 31.39 -60.59 1.29
N ILE A 9 31.46 -61.08 0.07
CA ILE A 9 31.23 -60.26 -1.13
C ILE A 9 29.77 -59.81 -1.23
N LYS A 10 28.78 -60.66 -0.90
CA LYS A 10 27.34 -60.28 -0.88
C LYS A 10 27.05 -59.27 0.22
N LEU A 11 27.66 -59.38 1.41
CA LEU A 11 27.50 -58.38 2.47
C LEU A 11 28.14 -57.03 2.08
N PHE A 12 29.28 -57.02 1.40
CA PHE A 12 29.95 -55.82 0.95
C PHE A 12 29.13 -55.08 -0.13
N ILE A 13 28.54 -55.82 -1.07
CA ILE A 13 27.67 -55.26 -2.11
C ILE A 13 26.38 -54.70 -1.48
N LEU A 14 25.79 -55.36 -0.47
CA LEU A 14 24.62 -54.90 0.24
C LEU A 14 24.90 -53.63 1.05
N SER A 15 26.09 -53.50 1.65
CA SER A 15 26.49 -52.28 2.36
C SER A 15 26.74 -51.09 1.42
N LEU A 16 27.25 -51.36 0.19
CA LEU A 16 27.40 -50.32 -0.82
C LEU A 16 26.03 -49.80 -1.34
N PHE A 17 25.02 -50.67 -1.45
CA PHE A 17 23.68 -50.30 -1.84
C PHE A 17 22.93 -49.52 -0.77
N LEU A 18 23.18 -49.77 0.53
CA LEU A 18 22.61 -49.03 1.64
C LEU A 18 23.24 -47.65 1.81
N SER A 19 24.52 -47.48 1.51
CA SER A 19 25.21 -46.20 1.59
C SER A 19 24.86 -45.24 0.44
N SER A 20 24.48 -45.76 -0.72
CA SER A 20 24.08 -44.93 -1.88
C SER A 20 22.72 -44.22 -1.68
N ASN A 21 21.85 -44.75 -0.81
CA ASN A 21 20.55 -44.10 -0.50
C ASN A 21 20.64 -42.95 0.51
N PHE A 22 21.77 -42.78 1.22
CA PHE A 22 21.96 -41.66 2.13
C PHE A 22 22.52 -40.40 1.45
N LEU A 23 22.94 -40.46 0.18
CA LEU A 23 23.53 -39.33 -0.54
C LEU A 23 22.51 -38.48 -1.33
N ILE A 24 21.21 -38.84 -1.33
CA ILE A 24 20.20 -38.13 -2.13
C ILE A 24 19.39 -37.10 -1.31
N SER A 25 19.67 -36.92 -0.03
CA SER A 25 18.84 -36.04 0.83
C SER A 25 19.52 -34.75 1.25
N GLN A 26 20.36 -34.15 0.42
CA GLN A 26 20.71 -32.74 0.58
C GLN A 26 20.35 -31.97 -0.72
N THR A 27 19.07 -31.97 -1.05
CA THR A 27 18.56 -30.85 -1.83
C THR A 27 18.64 -29.63 -0.92
N ASN A 28 19.70 -28.84 -1.06
CA ASN A 28 19.68 -27.45 -0.64
C ASN A 28 18.48 -26.80 -1.36
N SER A 29 17.32 -26.84 -0.73
CA SER A 29 16.20 -26.00 -1.14
C SER A 29 16.67 -24.56 -0.92
N LYS A 30 17.21 -23.96 -1.97
CA LYS A 30 17.46 -22.51 -1.97
C LYS A 30 16.14 -21.89 -1.54
N LYS A 31 16.10 -21.28 -0.35
CA LYS A 31 14.95 -20.52 0.08
C LYS A 31 14.66 -19.50 -1.02
N GLN A 32 13.59 -19.71 -1.76
CA GLN A 32 13.10 -18.72 -2.70
C GLN A 32 12.41 -17.63 -1.88
N PHE A 33 12.96 -16.44 -1.91
CA PHE A 33 12.34 -15.26 -1.35
C PHE A 33 11.47 -14.60 -2.44
N LEU A 34 10.24 -14.26 -2.09
CA LEU A 34 9.39 -13.40 -2.91
C LEU A 34 9.65 -11.96 -2.47
N VAL A 35 10.05 -11.13 -3.41
CA VAL A 35 10.26 -9.70 -3.16
C VAL A 35 9.00 -8.93 -3.53
N ASN A 36 8.54 -8.06 -2.63
CA ASN A 36 7.42 -7.16 -2.85
C ASN A 36 7.86 -5.72 -2.66
N THR A 37 7.52 -4.86 -3.58
CA THR A 37 7.63 -3.42 -3.38
C THR A 37 6.37 -2.91 -2.71
N ILE A 38 6.53 -2.21 -1.59
CA ILE A 38 5.49 -1.48 -0.87
C ILE A 38 5.88 -0.01 -0.93
N ALA A 39 5.00 0.85 -1.41
CA ALA A 39 5.29 2.25 -1.64
C ALA A 39 4.20 3.17 -1.07
N PHE A 40 4.55 4.44 -0.90
CA PHE A 40 3.62 5.54 -0.69
C PHE A 40 3.96 6.69 -1.64
N TYR A 41 2.92 7.34 -2.19
CA TYR A 41 3.10 8.47 -3.09
C TYR A 41 2.00 9.52 -2.87
N ASN A 42 2.40 10.76 -2.57
CA ASN A 42 1.51 11.92 -2.63
C ASN A 42 1.41 12.36 -4.09
N VAL A 43 0.21 12.30 -4.67
CA VAL A 43 -0.01 12.59 -6.10
C VAL A 43 -0.28 14.07 -6.38
N GLU A 44 -0.18 14.93 -5.35
CA GLU A 44 -0.29 16.39 -5.48
C GLU A 44 -1.62 16.83 -6.11
N ASN A 45 -2.75 16.55 -5.46
CA ASN A 45 -4.09 16.94 -5.90
C ASN A 45 -4.51 16.35 -7.26
N LEU A 46 -4.78 15.05 -7.28
CA LEU A 46 -5.37 14.40 -8.45
C LEU A 46 -6.88 14.59 -8.45
N PHE A 47 -7.34 15.63 -9.14
CA PHE A 47 -8.75 15.95 -9.39
C PHE A 47 -9.15 15.56 -10.79
N ASP A 48 -10.42 15.20 -10.99
CA ASP A 48 -11.01 15.14 -12.32
C ASP A 48 -11.34 16.55 -12.83
N THR A 49 -12.22 16.70 -13.82
CA THR A 49 -12.57 18.01 -14.39
C THR A 49 -14.00 18.43 -14.07
N ILE A 50 -14.67 17.70 -13.17
CA ILE A 50 -16.09 17.86 -12.84
C ILE A 50 -16.16 18.44 -11.42
N ASN A 51 -16.91 19.53 -11.26
CA ASN A 51 -17.11 20.15 -9.96
C ASN A 51 -18.00 19.29 -9.06
N ASP A 52 -17.53 18.97 -7.84
CA ASP A 52 -18.37 18.40 -6.79
C ASP A 52 -18.94 19.54 -5.92
N PRO A 53 -20.26 19.80 -5.96
CA PRO A 53 -20.85 20.89 -5.17
C PRO A 53 -20.75 20.71 -3.65
N LYS A 54 -20.25 19.57 -3.17
CA LYS A 54 -20.07 19.27 -1.74
C LYS A 54 -18.69 19.62 -1.23
N THR A 55 -17.73 19.86 -2.12
CA THR A 55 -16.33 20.12 -1.78
C THR A 55 -15.88 21.46 -2.36
N ARG A 56 -14.68 21.90 -1.99
CA ARG A 56 -14.09 23.16 -2.50
C ARG A 56 -13.12 22.87 -3.62
N ASP A 57 -13.61 22.26 -4.67
CA ASP A 57 -12.83 21.87 -5.86
C ASP A 57 -13.07 22.78 -7.07
N ASP A 58 -13.91 23.83 -6.94
CA ASP A 58 -14.25 24.78 -8.02
C ASP A 58 -13.05 25.27 -8.81
N ASP A 59 -11.91 25.49 -8.13
CA ASP A 59 -10.66 25.93 -8.75
C ASP A 59 -10.08 24.87 -9.70
N ARG A 60 -10.40 23.60 -9.48
CA ARG A 60 -9.89 22.43 -10.22
C ARG A 60 -10.76 22.01 -11.40
N THR A 61 -11.49 22.97 -11.97
CA THR A 61 -12.35 22.74 -13.14
C THR A 61 -11.83 23.50 -14.38
N PRO A 62 -12.29 23.18 -15.59
CA PRO A 62 -11.90 23.90 -16.81
C PRO A 62 -12.22 25.40 -16.79
N LYS A 63 -13.27 25.79 -16.03
CA LYS A 63 -13.67 27.19 -15.83
C LYS A 63 -13.12 27.80 -14.56
N GLY A 64 -12.57 26.98 -13.66
CA GLY A 64 -11.98 27.40 -12.39
C GLY A 64 -10.67 28.18 -12.57
N ARG A 65 -10.10 28.64 -11.44
CA ARG A 65 -8.87 29.42 -11.40
C ARG A 65 -7.70 28.69 -12.07
N ASP A 66 -7.58 27.38 -11.85
CA ASP A 66 -6.46 26.60 -12.29
C ASP A 66 -6.57 26.13 -13.76
N LYS A 67 -7.73 26.47 -14.41
CA LYS A 67 -8.01 26.05 -15.81
C LYS A 67 -7.77 24.56 -16.03
N TRP A 68 -8.25 23.74 -15.08
CA TRP A 68 -7.99 22.31 -15.01
C TRP A 68 -8.75 21.56 -16.11
N THR A 69 -8.17 21.56 -17.32
CA THR A 69 -8.77 20.94 -18.51
C THR A 69 -8.48 19.43 -18.56
N ASN A 70 -9.28 18.71 -19.36
CA ASN A 70 -9.04 17.28 -19.59
C ASN A 70 -7.62 16.99 -20.14
N ILE A 71 -7.03 17.89 -20.93
CA ILE A 71 -5.66 17.74 -21.43
C ILE A 71 -4.67 17.71 -20.25
N ILE A 72 -4.82 18.62 -19.29
CA ILE A 72 -3.97 18.70 -18.09
C ILE A 72 -4.19 17.46 -17.21
N TYR A 73 -5.44 17.09 -16.98
CA TYR A 73 -5.83 15.89 -16.23
C TYR A 73 -5.20 14.61 -16.80
N GLN A 74 -5.38 14.37 -18.10
CA GLN A 74 -4.81 13.19 -18.77
C GLN A 74 -3.27 13.17 -18.74
N LYS A 75 -2.64 14.34 -18.87
CA LYS A 75 -1.19 14.46 -18.74
C LYS A 75 -0.74 14.10 -17.32
N LYS A 76 -1.45 14.59 -16.30
CA LYS A 76 -1.15 14.28 -14.89
C LYS A 76 -1.31 12.79 -14.60
N LEU A 77 -2.41 12.17 -15.03
CA LEU A 77 -2.63 10.72 -14.91
C LEU A 77 -1.46 9.92 -15.50
N LYS A 78 -1.04 10.25 -16.73
CA LYS A 78 0.07 9.56 -17.40
C LYS A 78 1.38 9.72 -16.63
N ASN A 79 1.66 10.89 -16.08
CA ASN A 79 2.89 11.15 -15.33
C ASN A 79 2.89 10.36 -14.01
N ILE A 80 1.79 10.41 -13.24
CA ILE A 80 1.64 9.64 -11.99
C ILE A 80 1.76 8.14 -12.28
N ALA A 81 1.08 7.65 -13.30
CA ALA A 81 1.12 6.24 -13.67
C ALA A 81 2.51 5.76 -14.05
N LYS A 82 3.29 6.60 -14.77
CA LYS A 82 4.68 6.30 -15.08
C LYS A 82 5.53 6.19 -13.82
N VAL A 83 5.42 7.17 -12.91
CA VAL A 83 6.16 7.13 -11.63
C VAL A 83 5.82 5.87 -10.85
N ILE A 84 4.53 5.53 -10.73
CA ILE A 84 4.10 4.32 -10.03
C ILE A 84 4.67 3.05 -10.69
N ALA A 85 4.65 2.98 -12.01
CA ALA A 85 5.20 1.84 -12.75
C ALA A 85 6.70 1.65 -12.53
N ASP A 86 7.44 2.77 -12.36
CA ASP A 86 8.89 2.76 -12.20
C ASP A 86 9.33 2.44 -10.75
N ILE A 87 8.48 2.65 -9.72
CA ILE A 87 8.84 2.42 -8.32
C ILE A 87 9.17 0.95 -8.06
N GLY A 88 10.45 0.65 -7.77
CA GLY A 88 10.95 -0.69 -7.43
C GLY A 88 10.91 -1.70 -8.58
N SER A 89 10.67 -1.23 -9.81
CA SER A 89 10.64 -2.08 -11.00
C SER A 89 12.02 -2.69 -11.32
N ASP A 90 13.09 -2.05 -10.95
CA ASP A 90 14.46 -2.54 -11.04
C ASP A 90 14.71 -3.78 -10.15
N LEU A 91 13.98 -3.91 -9.05
CA LEU A 91 14.09 -5.02 -8.10
C LEU A 91 13.11 -6.16 -8.39
N THR A 92 11.90 -5.84 -8.82
CA THR A 92 10.80 -6.81 -8.94
C THR A 92 10.36 -7.06 -10.38
N GLY A 93 10.83 -6.27 -11.34
CA GLY A 93 10.41 -6.31 -12.74
C GLY A 93 8.99 -5.79 -12.97
N SER A 94 8.34 -5.17 -11.97
CA SER A 94 6.96 -4.70 -12.04
C SER A 94 6.68 -3.56 -11.07
N ALA A 95 5.58 -2.85 -11.24
CA ALA A 95 5.11 -1.83 -10.32
C ALA A 95 4.87 -2.39 -8.89
N PRO A 96 4.76 -1.56 -7.84
CA PRO A 96 4.60 -2.01 -6.45
C PRO A 96 3.44 -3.00 -6.26
N SER A 97 3.63 -3.99 -5.38
CA SER A 97 2.53 -4.89 -4.98
C SER A 97 1.45 -4.16 -4.17
N ILE A 98 1.88 -3.17 -3.38
CA ILE A 98 1.04 -2.31 -2.55
C ILE A 98 1.51 -0.87 -2.72
N ILE A 99 0.58 0.06 -2.92
CA ILE A 99 0.90 1.49 -2.88
C ILE A 99 -0.21 2.28 -2.17
N GLY A 100 0.17 3.01 -1.13
CA GLY A 100 -0.66 4.04 -0.50
C GLY A 100 -0.57 5.34 -1.29
N LEU A 101 -1.69 6.00 -1.45
CA LEU A 101 -1.80 7.28 -2.15
C LEU A 101 -2.48 8.30 -1.25
N CYS A 102 -2.19 9.57 -1.45
CA CYS A 102 -2.96 10.67 -0.89
C CYS A 102 -3.14 11.80 -1.89
N GLU A 103 -4.03 12.73 -1.56
CA GLU A 103 -4.49 13.82 -2.42
C GLU A 103 -5.25 13.31 -3.65
N ILE A 104 -6.09 12.31 -3.42
CA ILE A 104 -7.01 11.70 -4.36
C ILE A 104 -8.40 12.33 -4.16
N GLU A 105 -9.01 12.82 -5.22
CA GLU A 105 -10.35 13.41 -5.13
C GLU A 105 -11.44 12.35 -4.90
N ASN A 106 -11.48 11.32 -5.74
CA ASN A 106 -12.57 10.35 -5.72
C ASN A 106 -12.16 8.99 -6.34
N ILE A 107 -13.08 8.03 -6.27
CA ILE A 107 -12.87 6.69 -6.85
C ILE A 107 -12.67 6.71 -8.38
N ASN A 108 -13.21 7.69 -9.11
CA ASN A 108 -13.14 7.72 -10.56
C ASN A 108 -11.73 8.09 -11.03
N VAL A 109 -11.06 9.06 -10.38
CA VAL A 109 -9.67 9.39 -10.72
C VAL A 109 -8.73 8.20 -10.49
N LEU A 110 -9.02 7.35 -9.50
CA LEU A 110 -8.26 6.11 -9.26
C LEU A 110 -8.53 5.07 -10.34
N LYS A 111 -9.78 4.91 -10.79
CA LYS A 111 -10.12 4.04 -11.93
C LYS A 111 -9.41 4.49 -13.20
N ASP A 112 -9.41 5.80 -13.46
CA ASP A 112 -8.73 6.35 -14.63
C ASP A 112 -7.21 6.12 -14.53
N LEU A 113 -6.63 6.28 -13.34
CA LEU A 113 -5.21 6.07 -13.09
C LEU A 113 -4.77 4.62 -13.37
N ILE A 114 -5.48 3.63 -12.81
CA ILE A 114 -5.11 2.22 -13.02
C ILE A 114 -5.38 1.73 -14.45
N ASN A 115 -6.24 2.42 -15.20
CA ASN A 115 -6.55 2.11 -16.61
C ASN A 115 -5.59 2.79 -17.61
N THR A 116 -4.60 3.56 -17.13
CA THR A 116 -3.57 4.13 -18.01
C THR A 116 -2.71 3.02 -18.63
N ASN A 117 -2.08 3.33 -19.77
CA ASN A 117 -1.22 2.35 -20.47
C ASN A 117 -0.08 1.79 -19.61
N SER A 118 0.42 2.57 -18.64
CA SER A 118 1.51 2.14 -17.76
C SER A 118 1.07 1.20 -16.63
N LEU A 119 -0.22 1.18 -16.27
CA LEU A 119 -0.70 0.44 -15.09
C LEU A 119 -1.79 -0.60 -15.40
N LYS A 120 -2.45 -0.56 -16.55
CA LYS A 120 -3.59 -1.42 -16.88
C LYS A 120 -3.29 -2.93 -16.80
N GLU A 121 -2.05 -3.34 -17.08
CA GLU A 121 -1.62 -4.74 -17.02
C GLU A 121 -1.20 -5.18 -15.61
N GLU A 122 -1.07 -4.24 -14.66
CA GLU A 122 -0.66 -4.52 -13.29
C GLU A 122 -1.80 -5.08 -12.42
N ASN A 123 -3.05 -5.09 -12.94
CA ASN A 123 -4.25 -5.64 -12.30
C ASN A 123 -4.50 -5.10 -10.89
N TYR A 124 -4.33 -3.79 -10.69
CA TYR A 124 -4.59 -3.14 -9.42
C TYR A 124 -6.06 -3.20 -9.03
N GLN A 125 -6.30 -3.47 -7.75
CA GLN A 125 -7.57 -3.24 -7.06
C GLN A 125 -7.45 -1.97 -6.23
N ILE A 126 -8.59 -1.31 -5.99
CA ILE A 126 -8.67 -0.03 -5.30
C ILE A 126 -9.34 -0.21 -3.95
N ILE A 127 -8.77 0.40 -2.91
CA ILE A 127 -9.45 0.64 -1.63
C ILE A 127 -9.47 2.15 -1.42
N HIS A 128 -10.67 2.70 -1.39
CA HIS A 128 -10.92 4.14 -1.24
C HIS A 128 -12.23 4.36 -0.49
N TYR A 129 -12.25 5.38 0.33
CA TYR A 129 -13.42 5.88 1.04
C TYR A 129 -13.38 7.40 1.03
N ASP A 130 -14.51 8.02 0.75
CA ASP A 130 -14.64 9.46 0.84
C ASP A 130 -14.48 9.89 2.30
N SER A 131 -13.64 10.86 2.56
CA SER A 131 -13.46 11.51 3.87
C SER A 131 -14.18 12.86 3.90
N PRO A 132 -14.42 13.42 5.07
CA PRO A 132 -15.11 14.71 5.19
C PRO A 132 -14.19 15.92 4.91
N ASP A 133 -13.03 15.77 4.29
CA ASP A 133 -12.12 16.88 3.96
C ASP A 133 -12.83 17.91 3.07
N GLU A 134 -12.82 19.18 3.50
CA GLU A 134 -13.57 20.24 2.79
C GLU A 134 -13.04 20.54 1.39
N ARG A 135 -11.81 20.12 1.06
CA ARG A 135 -11.22 20.27 -0.28
C ARG A 135 -11.56 19.09 -1.19
N GLY A 136 -12.16 18.02 -0.63
CA GLY A 136 -12.45 16.80 -1.35
C GLY A 136 -11.19 16.01 -1.71
N VAL A 137 -10.26 15.83 -0.78
CA VAL A 137 -9.08 14.99 -1.00
C VAL A 137 -8.99 13.89 0.03
N ASP A 138 -8.65 12.70 -0.42
CA ASP A 138 -8.65 11.48 0.34
C ASP A 138 -7.31 10.76 0.34
N VAL A 139 -7.25 9.67 1.10
CA VAL A 139 -6.23 8.63 1.00
C VAL A 139 -6.80 7.40 0.33
N ALA A 140 -5.94 6.64 -0.35
CA ALA A 140 -6.32 5.40 -1.01
C ALA A 140 -5.20 4.37 -0.90
N MET A 141 -5.52 3.11 -1.17
CA MET A 141 -4.53 2.06 -1.37
C MET A 141 -4.85 1.29 -2.65
N LEU A 142 -3.84 1.13 -3.51
CA LEU A 142 -3.88 0.20 -4.63
C LEU A 142 -3.10 -1.06 -4.25
N PHE A 143 -3.58 -2.21 -4.70
CA PHE A 143 -2.89 -3.47 -4.49
C PHE A 143 -3.06 -4.42 -5.67
N LYS A 144 -2.05 -5.23 -5.95
CA LYS A 144 -2.12 -6.28 -6.97
C LYS A 144 -2.90 -7.47 -6.45
N LYS A 145 -4.01 -7.84 -7.12
CA LYS A 145 -4.90 -8.92 -6.70
C LYS A 145 -4.19 -10.28 -6.58
N ASN A 146 -3.17 -10.52 -7.37
CA ASN A 146 -2.41 -11.77 -7.35
C ASN A 146 -1.34 -11.83 -6.25
N ARG A 147 -1.09 -10.71 -5.53
CA ARG A 147 -0.09 -10.61 -4.46
C ARG A 147 -0.71 -10.37 -3.09
N PHE A 148 -1.84 -9.69 -3.04
CA PHE A 148 -2.48 -9.33 -1.78
C PHE A 148 -3.93 -9.78 -1.73
N GLN A 149 -4.26 -10.49 -0.67
CA GLN A 149 -5.63 -10.94 -0.35
C GLN A 149 -6.19 -10.04 0.75
N LEU A 150 -7.08 -9.13 0.37
CA LEU A 150 -7.77 -8.24 1.31
C LEU A 150 -8.63 -9.07 2.29
N THR A 151 -8.51 -8.78 3.58
CA THR A 151 -9.38 -9.35 4.63
C THR A 151 -10.34 -8.32 5.22
N SER A 152 -9.87 -7.08 5.40
CA SER A 152 -10.72 -5.98 5.87
C SER A 152 -10.13 -4.63 5.54
N SER A 153 -10.99 -3.62 5.41
CA SER A 153 -10.60 -2.22 5.34
C SER A 153 -11.62 -1.35 6.06
N LYS A 154 -11.15 -0.25 6.66
CA LYS A 154 -12.00 0.76 7.31
C LYS A 154 -11.26 2.06 7.48
N THR A 155 -12.02 3.14 7.66
CA THR A 155 -11.48 4.46 7.99
C THR A 155 -11.57 4.76 9.48
N TYR A 156 -10.72 5.69 9.91
CA TYR A 156 -10.73 6.26 11.24
C TYR A 156 -10.75 7.79 11.11
N PRO A 157 -11.88 8.43 11.47
CA PRO A 157 -12.01 9.87 11.36
C PRO A 157 -11.05 10.61 12.28
N LEU A 158 -10.40 11.65 11.76
CA LEU A 158 -9.61 12.58 12.52
C LEU A 158 -10.44 13.82 12.84
N TYR A 159 -10.80 13.99 14.10
CA TYR A 159 -11.59 15.14 14.56
C TYR A 159 -10.67 16.27 15.03
N LEU A 160 -10.63 17.36 14.29
CA LEU A 160 -9.97 18.61 14.66
C LEU A 160 -10.99 19.63 15.10
N LYS A 161 -10.54 20.66 15.85
CA LYS A 161 -11.39 21.78 16.28
C LYS A 161 -10.78 23.08 15.81
N ARG A 162 -11.62 23.94 15.25
CA ARG A 162 -11.29 25.33 14.97
C ARG A 162 -11.28 26.15 16.25
N LYS A 163 -10.72 27.35 16.22
CA LYS A 163 -10.69 28.27 17.37
C LYS A 163 -12.07 28.61 17.93
N ASN A 164 -13.10 28.63 17.10
CA ASN A 164 -14.48 28.88 17.47
C ASN A 164 -15.22 27.65 18.05
N GLY A 165 -14.51 26.51 18.19
CA GLY A 165 -15.06 25.25 18.71
C GLY A 165 -15.74 24.36 17.66
N SER A 166 -15.97 24.84 16.43
CA SER A 166 -16.54 24.02 15.35
C SER A 166 -15.57 22.91 14.91
N ILE A 167 -16.11 21.86 14.30
CA ILE A 167 -15.28 20.78 13.72
C ILE A 167 -14.54 21.32 12.50
N ASP A 168 -13.27 20.99 12.41
CA ASP A 168 -12.42 21.18 11.23
C ASP A 168 -12.29 19.83 10.54
N TYR A 169 -13.02 19.65 9.47
CA TYR A 169 -13.07 18.38 8.73
C TYR A 169 -11.79 18.16 7.93
N THR A 170 -11.27 16.96 8.00
CA THR A 170 -10.02 16.58 7.35
C THR A 170 -10.04 15.09 6.94
N ARG A 171 -8.95 14.62 6.35
CA ARG A 171 -8.81 13.25 5.86
C ARG A 171 -8.84 12.24 7.00
N ASP A 172 -9.51 11.13 6.74
CA ASP A 172 -9.49 9.96 7.59
C ASP A 172 -8.16 9.20 7.46
N HIS A 173 -7.81 8.41 8.48
CA HIS A 173 -6.76 7.40 8.35
C HIS A 173 -7.39 6.12 7.80
N LEU A 174 -6.79 5.52 6.78
CA LEU A 174 -7.27 4.27 6.18
C LEU A 174 -6.47 3.09 6.74
N LEU A 175 -7.15 2.16 7.41
CA LEU A 175 -6.58 0.87 7.81
C LEU A 175 -7.02 -0.21 6.82
N VAL A 176 -6.05 -0.93 6.27
CA VAL A 176 -6.26 -2.09 5.41
C VAL A 176 -5.50 -3.28 5.98
N SER A 177 -6.17 -4.42 6.10
CA SER A 177 -5.58 -5.67 6.57
C SER A 177 -5.74 -6.75 5.53
N GLY A 178 -4.71 -7.56 5.35
CA GLY A 178 -4.75 -8.67 4.39
C GLY A 178 -3.44 -9.45 4.35
N TYR A 179 -3.45 -10.50 3.56
CA TYR A 179 -2.27 -11.33 3.36
C TYR A 179 -1.50 -10.88 2.15
N LEU A 180 -0.26 -10.41 2.34
CA LEU A 180 0.72 -10.20 1.28
C LEU A 180 1.50 -11.50 1.14
N ASP A 181 1.29 -12.22 0.03
CA ASP A 181 1.67 -13.62 -0.12
C ASP A 181 1.07 -14.48 1.01
N LYS A 182 1.82 -14.77 2.08
CA LYS A 182 1.36 -15.60 3.21
C LYS A 182 1.34 -14.85 4.54
N ASP A 183 1.88 -13.64 4.58
CA ASP A 183 2.04 -12.86 5.80
C ASP A 183 0.87 -11.89 5.98
N LEU A 184 0.20 -11.98 7.13
CA LEU A 184 -0.82 -11.00 7.51
C LEU A 184 -0.15 -9.67 7.83
N ILE A 185 -0.50 -8.63 7.08
CA ILE A 185 0.03 -7.28 7.25
C ILE A 185 -1.12 -6.29 7.38
N HIS A 186 -0.94 -5.31 8.26
CA HIS A 186 -1.84 -4.19 8.44
C HIS A 186 -1.17 -2.93 7.89
N PHE A 187 -1.83 -2.29 6.92
CA PHE A 187 -1.37 -1.03 6.33
C PHE A 187 -2.22 0.11 6.87
N ILE A 188 -1.58 1.19 7.33
CA ILE A 188 -2.27 2.42 7.71
C ILE A 188 -1.81 3.50 6.74
N VAL A 189 -2.73 3.99 5.90
CA VAL A 189 -2.44 5.08 4.95
C VAL A 189 -2.91 6.40 5.56
N ASN A 190 -2.00 7.37 5.59
CA ASN A 190 -2.17 8.62 6.31
C ASN A 190 -1.97 9.83 5.38
N HIS A 191 -2.72 10.92 5.65
CA HIS A 191 -2.37 12.24 5.17
C HIS A 191 -2.68 13.26 6.28
N TRP A 192 -1.65 13.62 7.04
CA TRP A 192 -1.80 14.46 8.22
C TRP A 192 -2.04 15.93 7.88
N PRO A 193 -2.54 16.74 8.83
CA PRO A 193 -2.71 18.17 8.64
C PRO A 193 -1.41 18.85 8.20
N SER A 194 -1.50 19.66 7.14
CA SER A 194 -0.36 20.37 6.58
C SER A 194 0.18 21.45 7.53
N ARG A 195 1.37 21.96 7.25
CA ARG A 195 1.98 23.10 8.00
C ARG A 195 1.38 24.46 7.63
N SER A 196 0.17 24.48 7.08
CA SER A 196 -0.51 25.71 6.68
C SER A 196 -0.68 26.68 7.87
N GLY A 197 -0.34 27.94 7.64
CA GLY A 197 -0.35 28.97 8.67
C GLY A 197 0.82 28.91 9.66
N GLY A 198 1.85 28.11 9.37
CA GLY A 198 3.07 27.96 10.15
C GLY A 198 3.08 26.73 11.05
N GLN A 199 4.30 26.29 11.39
CA GLN A 199 4.53 25.04 12.14
C GLN A 199 3.81 25.02 13.48
N MET A 200 3.99 26.04 14.30
CA MET A 200 3.39 26.14 15.65
C MET A 200 1.86 26.11 15.63
N ARG A 201 1.25 26.76 14.63
CA ARG A 201 -0.21 26.81 14.51
C ARG A 201 -0.80 25.47 14.13
N SER A 202 -0.14 24.74 13.27
CA SER A 202 -0.63 23.47 12.67
C SER A 202 -0.20 22.23 13.47
N GLU A 203 0.80 22.35 14.36
CA GLU A 203 1.35 21.24 15.15
C GLU A 203 0.29 20.50 15.98
N PRO A 204 -0.68 21.15 16.68
CA PRO A 204 -1.69 20.42 17.45
C PRO A 204 -2.50 19.42 16.60
N GLY A 205 -2.78 19.77 15.34
CA GLY A 205 -3.48 18.87 14.42
C GLY A 205 -2.64 17.63 14.08
N ARG A 206 -1.33 17.79 13.83
CA ARG A 206 -0.42 16.65 13.59
C ARG A 206 -0.24 15.78 14.83
N ILE A 207 -0.19 16.39 16.04
CA ILE A 207 -0.15 15.62 17.27
C ILE A 207 -1.41 14.75 17.43
N LEU A 208 -2.59 15.28 17.11
CA LEU A 208 -3.85 14.51 17.14
C LEU A 208 -3.84 13.39 16.09
N ALA A 209 -3.35 13.64 14.88
CA ALA A 209 -3.19 12.64 13.85
C ALA A 209 -2.22 11.52 14.31
N GLY A 210 -1.07 11.87 14.88
CA GLY A 210 -0.13 10.91 15.44
C GLY A 210 -0.71 10.08 16.59
N LYS A 211 -1.50 10.71 17.48
CA LYS A 211 -2.22 10.00 18.57
C LYS A 211 -3.26 9.02 18.01
N LEU A 212 -3.99 9.41 16.96
CA LEU A 212 -4.95 8.52 16.30
C LEU A 212 -4.23 7.34 15.64
N ASN A 213 -3.14 7.60 14.89
CA ASN A 213 -2.32 6.56 14.28
C ASN A 213 -1.79 5.58 15.33
N LYS A 214 -1.24 6.10 16.44
CA LYS A 214 -0.80 5.27 17.58
C LYS A 214 -1.95 4.43 18.16
N LYS A 215 -3.14 5.01 18.36
CA LYS A 215 -4.31 4.29 18.87
C LYS A 215 -4.71 3.12 17.96
N ILE A 216 -4.63 3.30 16.64
CA ILE A 216 -4.89 2.23 15.66
C ILE A 216 -3.86 1.11 15.83
N ILE A 217 -2.56 1.46 15.88
CA ILE A 217 -1.45 0.51 16.09
C ILE A 217 -1.63 -0.25 17.40
N ASP A 218 -1.86 0.45 18.51
CA ASP A 218 -2.04 -0.15 19.83
C ASP A 218 -3.23 -1.13 19.85
N SER A 219 -4.33 -0.80 19.14
CA SER A 219 -5.48 -1.70 19.06
C SER A 219 -5.18 -3.00 18.33
N ILE A 220 -4.35 -2.95 17.30
CA ILE A 220 -3.90 -4.14 16.55
C ILE A 220 -2.96 -4.97 17.43
N LEU A 221 -1.96 -4.34 18.06
CA LEU A 221 -0.98 -5.00 18.92
C LEU A 221 -1.61 -5.62 20.18
N LYS A 222 -2.70 -5.03 20.68
CA LYS A 222 -3.47 -5.61 21.79
C LYS A 222 -4.08 -6.96 21.40
N SER A 223 -4.52 -7.11 20.16
CA SER A 223 -5.11 -8.36 19.64
C SER A 223 -4.03 -9.35 19.19
N ASN A 224 -2.94 -8.86 18.64
CA ASN A 224 -1.79 -9.65 18.21
C ASN A 224 -0.48 -8.87 18.46
N PRO A 225 0.25 -9.15 19.57
CA PRO A 225 1.49 -8.46 19.89
C PRO A 225 2.61 -8.63 18.84
N LYS A 226 2.48 -9.60 17.94
CA LYS A 226 3.46 -9.87 16.85
C LYS A 226 2.91 -9.47 15.48
N ALA A 227 1.89 -8.59 15.41
CA ALA A 227 1.33 -8.15 14.15
C ALA A 227 2.35 -7.38 13.31
N ASN A 228 2.38 -7.64 12.00
CA ASN A 228 3.14 -6.83 11.05
C ASN A 228 2.31 -5.60 10.69
N ILE A 229 2.83 -4.42 10.99
CA ILE A 229 2.13 -3.15 10.75
C ILE A 229 3.04 -2.21 9.97
N ILE A 230 2.53 -1.67 8.88
CA ILE A 230 3.19 -0.63 8.09
C ILE A 230 2.32 0.62 8.12
N SER A 231 2.81 1.68 8.75
CA SER A 231 2.18 3.00 8.68
C SER A 231 2.94 3.83 7.66
N MET A 232 2.25 4.28 6.63
CA MET A 232 2.78 5.08 5.53
C MET A 232 1.91 6.28 5.28
N GLY A 233 2.47 7.34 4.72
CA GLY A 233 1.69 8.54 4.46
C GLY A 233 2.53 9.80 4.31
N ASP A 234 1.82 10.91 4.07
CA ASP A 234 2.35 12.25 4.19
C ASP A 234 2.12 12.73 5.64
N PHE A 235 3.16 12.73 6.43
CA PHE A 235 3.11 13.10 7.85
C PHE A 235 3.33 14.61 8.09
N ASN A 236 3.62 15.39 7.04
CA ASN A 236 3.82 16.85 7.05
C ASN A 236 4.91 17.32 8.03
#